data_154d95125813a44ba5ba3e2baeb6d2a0
#
_entry.id   154d95125813a44ba5ba3e2baeb6d2a0
#
_cell.length_a   1.000
_cell.length_b   1.000
_cell.length_c   1.000
_cell.angle_alpha   90.00
_cell.angle_beta   90.00
_cell.angle_gamma   90.00
#
_symmetry.space_group_name_H-M   'P 1'
#
loop_
_entity.id
_entity.type
_entity.pdbx_description
1 polymer ?
#
loop_
_entity_poly.entity_id
_entity_poly.type
_entity_poly.pdbx_seq_one_letter_code
_entity_poly.pdbx_strand_id
1 'polypeptide(L)'
;MFVLLLSQIACHTIEKQALNNDSAPVQDSDSDPTTGGPCARAIYVPKSGVDTTESVLADADAATFGAAPTPFQVHLSWAEDPMTSMSFVWRTDGDTLASQVQVGADTSYGFGTIGASFTVLGGDTFGRVHEAHVCGLTAGTTYHYRVGGEGHWSEDRTFTTAPAEGSTAPFRFVVAGDSRDNQVVWGQILDAAEAFAPDFYLFSGDAVDLGSDLTEWDAWLAEGVGHTDYRPVMIAHGNHEFLAQPFFALFALPDNEQWFSFDYGNAHFAFLNDTLADMSAQATWLDQDLKATTKPWKFAHHHQPAYSSCTTHGSSTVVRDAWSSVEEQNGVVVDFSGHNHNYERSVPLLNGQETDLAHGTTYVVSAGAGADLYGNNLAQTFTETATVDNNWVLVEINGASMTLTAYDLSGNVIDQLTATR
;
A
#
# COMPACT_ATOMS: atom_id res chain seq x y z
N MET A 1 53.37 -11.55 -6.17
CA MET A 1 52.75 -12.73 -6.74
C MET A 1 51.64 -13.12 -5.77
N PHE A 2 50.42 -12.50 -5.97
CA PHE A 2 49.24 -12.80 -5.19
C PHE A 2 48.20 -13.37 -6.13
N VAL A 3 47.76 -14.59 -5.82
CA VAL A 3 46.77 -15.34 -6.63
C VAL A 3 45.39 -14.93 -6.15
N LEU A 4 44.56 -14.37 -7.04
CA LEU A 4 43.12 -14.20 -6.85
C LEU A 4 42.42 -15.54 -7.02
N LEU A 5 41.73 -16.00 -5.96
CA LEU A 5 40.71 -17.05 -6.07
C LEU A 5 39.34 -16.39 -6.36
N LEU A 6 38.85 -16.63 -7.55
CA LEU A 6 37.47 -16.38 -7.94
C LEU A 6 36.63 -17.60 -7.50
N SER A 7 35.74 -17.42 -6.54
CA SER A 7 34.71 -18.41 -6.23
C SER A 7 33.48 -18.18 -7.15
N GLN A 8 33.21 -19.14 -8.02
CA GLN A 8 31.99 -19.21 -8.81
C GLN A 8 30.84 -19.64 -7.90
N ILE A 9 29.86 -18.75 -7.75
CA ILE A 9 28.55 -19.13 -7.16
C ILE A 9 27.69 -19.64 -8.31
N ALA A 10 27.39 -20.93 -8.26
CA ALA A 10 26.52 -21.59 -9.20
C ALA A 10 25.05 -21.16 -8.98
N CYS A 11 24.47 -20.58 -10.00
CA CYS A 11 23.05 -20.29 -10.09
C CYS A 11 22.27 -21.62 -10.21
N HIS A 12 21.53 -22.01 -9.18
CA HIS A 12 20.58 -23.13 -9.27
C HIS A 12 19.24 -22.57 -9.70
N THR A 13 18.89 -22.86 -10.96
CA THR A 13 17.53 -22.70 -11.48
C THR A 13 16.63 -23.72 -10.80
N ILE A 14 15.68 -23.25 -10.01
CA ILE A 14 14.59 -24.09 -9.49
C ILE A 14 13.50 -24.10 -10.55
N GLU A 15 13.32 -25.21 -11.25
CA GLU A 15 12.18 -25.46 -12.12
C GLU A 15 10.91 -25.53 -11.28
N LYS A 16 9.91 -24.70 -11.61
CA LYS A 16 8.56 -24.80 -11.11
C LYS A 16 7.91 -26.07 -11.68
N GLN A 17 7.72 -27.08 -10.87
CA GLN A 17 6.79 -28.16 -11.19
C GLN A 17 5.36 -27.66 -11.00
N ALA A 18 4.65 -27.49 -12.11
CA ALA A 18 3.21 -27.29 -12.10
C ALA A 18 2.52 -28.57 -11.61
N LEU A 19 1.86 -28.48 -10.47
CA LEU A 19 0.90 -29.49 -10.04
C LEU A 19 -0.44 -29.16 -10.71
N ASN A 20 -0.75 -29.87 -11.80
CA ASN A 20 -2.08 -29.93 -12.36
C ASN A 20 -2.98 -30.69 -11.39
N ASN A 21 -3.89 -29.99 -10.74
CA ASN A 21 -5.10 -30.58 -10.18
C ASN A 21 -6.29 -30.07 -10.95
N ASP A 22 -6.69 -30.83 -11.98
CA ASP A 22 -8.01 -30.76 -12.59
C ASP A 22 -9.05 -31.30 -11.60
N SER A 23 -9.68 -30.40 -10.88
CA SER A 23 -11.00 -30.65 -10.29
C SER A 23 -11.82 -29.36 -10.50
N ALA A 24 -12.86 -29.49 -11.33
CA ALA A 24 -13.80 -28.44 -11.58
C ALA A 24 -14.41 -27.90 -10.28
N PRO A 25 -14.63 -26.57 -10.13
CA PRO A 25 -15.28 -26.05 -8.95
C PRO A 25 -16.73 -26.52 -8.93
N VAL A 26 -17.10 -27.18 -7.85
CA VAL A 26 -18.51 -27.39 -7.50
C VAL A 26 -19.08 -26.01 -7.18
N GLN A 27 -19.99 -25.53 -8.00
CA GLN A 27 -20.79 -24.35 -7.67
C GLN A 27 -21.72 -24.73 -6.50
N ASP A 28 -21.36 -24.27 -5.33
CA ASP A 28 -22.28 -24.29 -4.18
C ASP A 28 -23.11 -23.01 -4.22
N SER A 29 -24.37 -23.14 -4.55
CA SER A 29 -25.32 -22.05 -4.76
C SER A 29 -26.16 -21.78 -3.51
N ASP A 30 -25.55 -21.65 -2.35
CA ASP A 30 -26.21 -21.16 -1.14
C ASP A 30 -25.13 -20.52 -0.23
N SER A 31 -24.56 -19.38 -0.63
CA SER A 31 -23.71 -18.61 0.27
C SER A 31 -24.58 -17.70 1.14
N ASP A 32 -24.74 -18.09 2.39
CA ASP A 32 -25.15 -17.21 3.47
C ASP A 32 -24.14 -16.01 3.51
N PRO A 33 -24.56 -14.74 3.42
CA PRO A 33 -23.66 -13.58 3.39
C PRO A 33 -22.87 -13.37 4.69
N THR A 34 -22.88 -14.29 5.62
CA THR A 34 -22.18 -14.25 6.91
C THR A 34 -20.95 -15.17 6.97
N THR A 35 -20.58 -15.89 5.91
CA THR A 35 -19.53 -16.89 5.95
C THR A 35 -18.24 -16.44 5.26
N GLY A 36 -17.51 -15.51 5.87
CA GLY A 36 -16.09 -15.31 5.56
C GLY A 36 -15.24 -16.49 6.08
N GLY A 37 -14.07 -16.68 5.51
CA GLY A 37 -13.13 -17.74 5.87
C GLY A 37 -11.69 -17.38 5.55
N PRO A 38 -10.73 -18.29 5.79
CA PRO A 38 -9.35 -18.06 5.42
C PRO A 38 -9.21 -17.93 3.90
N CYS A 39 -8.29 -17.05 3.46
CA CYS A 39 -7.95 -16.92 2.06
C CYS A 39 -7.30 -18.19 1.53
N ALA A 40 -7.51 -18.49 0.24
CA ALA A 40 -6.84 -19.59 -0.44
C ALA A 40 -5.33 -19.35 -0.59
N ARG A 41 -4.91 -18.08 -0.60
CA ARG A 41 -3.50 -17.68 -0.57
C ARG A 41 -2.92 -18.06 0.80
N ALA A 42 -1.88 -18.87 0.79
CA ALA A 42 -1.05 -19.04 1.98
C ALA A 42 -0.48 -17.66 2.37
N ILE A 43 -0.40 -17.38 3.66
CA ILE A 43 0.38 -16.24 4.15
C ILE A 43 1.74 -16.36 3.50
N TYR A 44 2.17 -15.27 2.83
CA TYR A 44 3.37 -15.30 2.02
C TYR A 44 4.61 -15.45 2.91
N VAL A 45 5.06 -16.68 3.02
CA VAL A 45 6.31 -17.07 3.67
C VAL A 45 7.12 -17.83 2.61
N PRO A 46 8.33 -17.44 2.21
CA PRO A 46 9.18 -16.48 2.90
C PRO A 46 9.11 -15.07 2.29
N LYS A 47 8.77 -14.08 3.10
CA LYS A 47 9.09 -12.69 2.76
C LYS A 47 10.62 -12.55 2.73
N SER A 48 11.16 -11.80 1.78
CA SER A 48 12.60 -11.67 1.62
C SER A 48 13.26 -11.17 2.91
N GLY A 49 14.12 -12.00 3.51
CA GLY A 49 14.84 -11.65 4.74
C GLY A 49 14.06 -11.86 6.05
N VAL A 50 12.79 -12.25 6.04
CA VAL A 50 12.05 -12.67 7.25
C VAL A 50 12.58 -14.03 7.69
N ASP A 51 12.85 -14.19 8.99
CA ASP A 51 13.19 -15.49 9.56
C ASP A 51 11.96 -16.39 9.62
N THR A 52 11.79 -17.21 8.56
CA THR A 52 10.66 -18.11 8.43
C THR A 52 10.79 -19.38 9.27
N THR A 53 11.94 -19.62 9.90
CA THR A 53 12.11 -20.79 10.77
C THR A 53 11.31 -20.64 12.06
N GLU A 54 10.97 -19.42 12.44
CA GLU A 54 10.09 -19.10 13.57
C GLU A 54 8.66 -18.72 13.15
N SER A 55 8.34 -18.77 11.86
CA SER A 55 6.97 -18.58 11.42
C SER A 55 6.13 -19.75 11.89
N VAL A 56 5.16 -19.47 12.73
CA VAL A 56 4.25 -20.47 13.24
C VAL A 56 2.92 -20.35 12.51
N LEU A 57 2.68 -21.25 11.57
CA LEU A 57 1.34 -21.53 11.05
C LEU A 57 0.64 -22.36 12.11
N ALA A 58 -0.22 -21.77 12.91
CA ALA A 58 -0.53 -22.39 14.16
C ALA A 58 -2.01 -22.65 14.40
N ASP A 59 -2.45 -23.85 14.08
CA ASP A 59 -3.47 -24.50 14.94
C ASP A 59 -2.87 -24.92 16.30
N ALA A 60 -1.57 -25.24 16.37
CA ALA A 60 -0.91 -25.76 17.56
C ALA A 60 -0.55 -24.64 18.57
N ASP A 61 -0.27 -23.43 18.10
CA ASP A 61 0.22 -22.32 18.94
C ASP A 61 -0.80 -21.19 19.14
N ALA A 62 -2.02 -21.36 18.69
CA ALA A 62 -3.11 -20.39 18.84
C ALA A 62 -3.38 -19.95 20.29
N ALA A 63 -2.81 -20.64 21.27
CA ALA A 63 -2.92 -20.40 22.71
C ALA A 63 -1.58 -20.09 23.39
N THR A 64 -0.50 -19.85 22.65
CA THR A 64 0.79 -19.47 23.22
C THR A 64 0.88 -17.96 23.34
N PHE A 65 1.02 -17.49 24.58
CA PHE A 65 1.09 -16.06 24.93
C PHE A 65 2.34 -15.75 25.76
N GLY A 66 3.00 -14.67 25.42
CA GLY A 66 4.09 -14.12 26.21
C GLY A 66 3.62 -13.33 27.44
N ALA A 67 4.49 -12.49 27.97
CA ALA A 67 4.20 -11.70 29.16
C ALA A 67 3.35 -10.44 28.88
N ALA A 68 3.38 -9.92 27.65
CA ALA A 68 2.63 -8.75 27.19
C ALA A 68 1.94 -9.01 25.84
N PRO A 69 0.99 -9.94 25.80
CA PRO A 69 0.41 -10.45 24.54
C PRO A 69 -0.63 -9.53 23.90
N THR A 70 -0.92 -8.38 24.49
CA THR A 70 -1.93 -7.45 23.97
C THR A 70 -1.50 -6.92 22.60
N PRO A 71 -2.32 -7.07 21.54
CA PRO A 71 -2.02 -6.53 20.22
C PRO A 71 -1.90 -5.00 20.23
N PHE A 72 -0.91 -4.48 19.50
CA PHE A 72 -0.72 -3.06 19.29
C PHE A 72 -0.30 -2.77 17.85
N GLN A 73 -0.39 -1.51 17.43
CA GLN A 73 -0.10 -1.06 16.06
C GLN A 73 -0.80 -1.93 14.99
N VAL A 74 -2.07 -2.23 15.26
CA VAL A 74 -2.92 -2.92 14.29
C VAL A 74 -3.12 -2.00 13.09
N HIS A 75 -2.89 -2.53 11.89
CA HIS A 75 -3.18 -1.82 10.65
C HIS A 75 -3.69 -2.77 9.58
N LEU A 76 -4.37 -2.19 8.61
CA LEU A 76 -5.06 -2.90 7.54
C LEU A 76 -4.38 -2.62 6.19
N SER A 77 -4.42 -3.62 5.31
CA SER A 77 -4.04 -3.50 3.91
C SER A 77 -4.82 -4.52 3.07
N TRP A 78 -4.55 -4.57 1.78
CA TRP A 78 -5.11 -5.62 0.93
C TRP A 78 -3.97 -6.42 0.28
N ALA A 79 -3.92 -7.70 0.56
CA ALA A 79 -3.08 -8.66 -0.17
C ALA A 79 -3.86 -9.40 -1.26
N GLU A 80 -5.19 -9.32 -1.23
CA GLU A 80 -6.14 -9.93 -2.15
C GLU A 80 -7.19 -8.88 -2.56
N ASP A 81 -8.24 -9.30 -3.29
CA ASP A 81 -9.31 -8.43 -3.78
C ASP A 81 -9.99 -7.62 -2.67
N PRO A 82 -9.93 -6.26 -2.71
CA PRO A 82 -10.55 -5.39 -1.71
C PRO A 82 -12.06 -5.56 -1.54
N MET A 83 -12.77 -6.07 -2.53
CA MET A 83 -14.22 -6.31 -2.45
C MET A 83 -14.56 -7.47 -1.51
N THR A 84 -13.66 -8.45 -1.38
CA THR A 84 -14.00 -9.73 -0.75
C THR A 84 -12.97 -10.18 0.29
N SER A 85 -11.98 -9.33 0.59
CA SER A 85 -10.92 -9.66 1.53
C SER A 85 -10.48 -8.48 2.40
N MET A 86 -9.75 -8.81 3.48
CA MET A 86 -9.00 -7.86 4.30
C MET A 86 -7.78 -8.54 4.90
N SER A 87 -6.66 -7.83 4.91
CA SER A 87 -5.41 -8.22 5.56
C SER A 87 -5.21 -7.43 6.84
N PHE A 88 -4.78 -8.12 7.88
CA PHE A 88 -4.58 -7.58 9.23
C PHE A 88 -3.12 -7.82 9.62
N VAL A 89 -2.42 -6.77 9.99
CA VAL A 89 -1.07 -6.85 10.54
C VAL A 89 -1.06 -6.17 11.91
N TRP A 90 -0.38 -6.78 12.87
CA TRP A 90 -0.25 -6.22 14.22
C TRP A 90 1.01 -6.73 14.90
N ARG A 91 1.33 -6.18 16.06
CA ARG A 91 2.48 -6.60 16.86
C ARG A 91 2.08 -7.01 18.26
N THR A 92 2.94 -7.83 18.89
CA THR A 92 2.88 -8.21 20.31
C THR A 92 4.29 -8.28 20.88
N ASP A 93 4.43 -8.78 22.13
CA ASP A 93 5.75 -9.19 22.62
C ASP A 93 6.34 -10.35 21.79
N GLY A 94 7.64 -10.63 21.96
CA GLY A 94 8.36 -11.60 21.15
C GLY A 94 7.93 -13.06 21.35
N ASP A 95 7.29 -13.37 22.48
CA ASP A 95 6.95 -14.75 22.89
C ASP A 95 5.50 -15.12 22.55
N THR A 96 4.67 -14.17 22.17
CA THR A 96 3.28 -14.43 21.78
C THR A 96 3.22 -15.00 20.37
N LEU A 97 2.69 -16.20 20.20
CA LEU A 97 2.52 -16.88 18.91
C LEU A 97 1.08 -16.87 18.42
N ALA A 98 0.11 -16.59 19.30
CA ALA A 98 -1.31 -16.55 18.97
C ALA A 98 -1.59 -15.45 17.92
N SER A 99 -2.06 -15.86 16.74
CA SER A 99 -2.22 -15.02 15.55
C SER A 99 -3.63 -15.19 14.99
N GLN A 100 -4.64 -14.81 15.77
CA GLN A 100 -6.04 -14.98 15.38
C GLN A 100 -6.67 -13.63 15.00
N VAL A 101 -7.58 -13.67 14.04
CA VAL A 101 -8.52 -12.60 13.76
C VAL A 101 -9.94 -13.13 13.87
N GLN A 102 -10.82 -12.35 14.45
CA GLN A 102 -12.27 -12.59 14.45
C GLN A 102 -12.97 -11.44 13.75
N VAL A 103 -13.94 -11.77 12.90
CA VAL A 103 -14.68 -10.82 12.05
C VAL A 103 -16.16 -11.14 12.11
N GLY A 104 -17.02 -10.15 11.99
CA GLY A 104 -18.45 -10.34 11.94
C GLY A 104 -19.23 -9.08 11.59
N ALA A 105 -20.52 -9.22 11.36
CA ALA A 105 -21.43 -8.08 11.14
C ALA A 105 -21.63 -7.22 12.39
N ASP A 106 -21.28 -7.76 13.56
CA ASP A 106 -21.35 -7.10 14.85
C ASP A 106 -20.28 -7.69 15.80
N THR A 107 -20.25 -7.24 17.03
CA THR A 107 -19.27 -7.65 18.07
C THR A 107 -19.43 -9.09 18.56
N SER A 108 -20.32 -9.89 18.00
CA SER A 108 -20.39 -11.34 18.25
C SER A 108 -19.38 -12.13 17.40
N TYR A 109 -18.79 -11.52 16.37
CA TYR A 109 -17.75 -12.08 15.50
C TYR A 109 -18.08 -13.47 14.97
N GLY A 110 -18.92 -13.54 13.94
CA GLY A 110 -19.47 -14.81 13.43
C GLY A 110 -18.47 -15.77 12.81
N PHE A 111 -17.27 -15.30 12.43
CA PHE A 111 -16.23 -16.11 11.81
C PHE A 111 -14.84 -15.55 12.12
N GLY A 112 -13.80 -16.29 11.74
CA GLY A 112 -12.42 -15.85 11.92
C GLY A 112 -11.43 -16.76 11.22
N THR A 113 -10.17 -16.40 11.26
CA THR A 113 -9.06 -17.17 10.72
C THR A 113 -7.86 -17.14 11.65
N ILE A 114 -6.92 -18.04 11.40
CA ILE A 114 -5.61 -18.05 12.05
C ILE A 114 -4.59 -17.57 11.01
N GLY A 115 -3.73 -16.68 11.43
CA GLY A 115 -2.64 -16.14 10.66
C GLY A 115 -1.31 -16.82 10.94
N ALA A 116 -0.22 -16.10 10.63
CA ALA A 116 1.14 -16.45 11.01
C ALA A 116 1.75 -15.35 11.87
N SER A 117 2.85 -15.68 12.55
CA SER A 117 3.68 -14.68 13.21
C SER A 117 5.15 -14.92 12.90
N PHE A 118 5.93 -13.87 12.93
CA PHE A 118 7.35 -13.90 12.63
C PHE A 118 8.12 -12.80 13.37
N THR A 119 9.43 -12.99 13.54
CA THR A 119 10.33 -12.00 14.09
C THR A 119 11.05 -11.26 12.96
N VAL A 120 11.38 -10.00 13.21
CA VAL A 120 12.19 -9.18 12.30
C VAL A 120 13.65 -9.30 12.72
N LEU A 121 14.57 -9.51 11.77
CA LEU A 121 16.00 -9.65 12.06
C LEU A 121 16.55 -8.44 12.84
N GLY A 122 17.22 -8.71 13.95
CA GLY A 122 17.74 -7.68 14.86
C GLY A 122 16.68 -7.04 15.77
N GLY A 123 15.46 -7.57 15.74
CA GLY A 123 14.29 -7.01 16.42
C GLY A 123 13.94 -7.64 17.77
N ASP A 124 14.91 -8.14 18.58
CA ASP A 124 14.61 -8.75 19.88
C ASP A 124 13.73 -7.87 20.78
N THR A 125 13.83 -6.56 20.65
CA THR A 125 13.00 -5.59 21.39
C THR A 125 11.80 -5.06 20.59
N PHE A 126 11.74 -5.33 19.29
CA PHE A 126 10.63 -4.89 18.42
C PHE A 126 9.38 -5.73 18.63
N GLY A 127 9.54 -6.94 19.16
CA GLY A 127 8.47 -7.88 19.36
C GLY A 127 8.20 -8.74 18.12
N ARG A 128 7.04 -9.36 18.09
CA ARG A 128 6.60 -10.26 17.03
C ARG A 128 5.57 -9.55 16.14
N VAL A 129 5.70 -9.73 14.85
CA VAL A 129 4.72 -9.29 13.85
C VAL A 129 3.77 -10.46 13.56
N HIS A 130 2.50 -10.17 13.47
CA HIS A 130 1.44 -11.10 13.11
C HIS A 130 0.76 -10.63 11.84
N GLU A 131 0.38 -11.58 10.99
CA GLU A 131 -0.34 -11.33 9.75
C GLU A 131 -1.45 -12.36 9.57
N ALA A 132 -2.65 -11.89 9.24
CA ALA A 132 -3.78 -12.75 8.95
C ALA A 132 -4.64 -12.17 7.82
N HIS A 133 -5.26 -13.05 7.03
CA HIS A 133 -6.10 -12.66 5.91
C HIS A 133 -7.48 -13.29 6.04
N VAL A 134 -8.51 -12.51 5.79
CA VAL A 134 -9.90 -12.96 5.72
C VAL A 134 -10.43 -12.75 4.31
N CYS A 135 -11.02 -13.79 3.73
CA CYS A 135 -11.64 -13.79 2.41
C CYS A 135 -13.10 -14.24 2.46
N GLY A 136 -13.81 -14.11 1.33
CA GLY A 136 -15.22 -14.48 1.23
C GLY A 136 -16.13 -13.44 1.86
N LEU A 137 -15.63 -12.21 2.03
CA LEU A 137 -16.42 -11.09 2.53
C LEU A 137 -17.41 -10.60 1.46
N THR A 138 -18.48 -9.95 1.91
CA THR A 138 -19.44 -9.29 1.01
C THR A 138 -18.96 -7.89 0.68
N ALA A 139 -18.97 -7.53 -0.60
CA ALA A 139 -18.59 -6.21 -1.07
C ALA A 139 -19.47 -5.09 -0.49
N GLY A 140 -18.87 -3.91 -0.24
CA GLY A 140 -19.55 -2.73 0.27
C GLY A 140 -20.13 -2.91 1.68
N THR A 141 -19.54 -3.78 2.48
CA THR A 141 -20.07 -4.18 3.80
C THR A 141 -19.10 -3.77 4.91
N THR A 142 -19.64 -3.17 5.97
CA THR A 142 -18.86 -2.87 7.17
C THR A 142 -18.86 -4.07 8.10
N TYR A 143 -17.68 -4.45 8.55
CA TYR A 143 -17.44 -5.55 9.49
C TYR A 143 -16.79 -5.05 10.76
N HIS A 144 -17.16 -5.63 11.90
CA HIS A 144 -16.43 -5.58 13.16
C HIS A 144 -15.30 -6.59 13.16
N TYR A 145 -14.18 -6.25 13.77
CA TYR A 145 -13.06 -7.18 13.89
C TYR A 145 -12.26 -6.95 15.18
N ARG A 146 -11.52 -7.98 15.57
CA ARG A 146 -10.46 -7.93 16.57
C ARG A 146 -9.37 -8.92 16.23
N VAL A 147 -8.15 -8.62 16.66
CA VAL A 147 -6.97 -9.47 16.45
C VAL A 147 -6.38 -9.90 17.79
N GLY A 148 -5.57 -10.98 17.80
CA GLY A 148 -4.92 -11.49 19.02
C GLY A 148 -5.13 -12.98 19.24
N GLY A 149 -5.74 -13.33 20.35
CA GLY A 149 -6.08 -14.71 20.73
C GLY A 149 -6.95 -14.75 21.97
N GLU A 150 -7.40 -15.97 22.36
CA GLU A 150 -8.34 -16.14 23.45
C GLU A 150 -7.83 -15.54 24.77
N GLY A 151 -8.62 -14.60 25.32
CA GLY A 151 -8.28 -13.86 26.54
C GLY A 151 -7.35 -12.65 26.34
N HIS A 152 -6.83 -12.42 25.11
CA HIS A 152 -5.87 -11.36 24.78
C HIS A 152 -6.20 -10.72 23.43
N TRP A 153 -7.44 -10.30 23.26
CA TRP A 153 -7.93 -9.63 22.07
C TRP A 153 -7.62 -8.12 22.09
N SER A 154 -7.43 -7.54 20.92
CA SER A 154 -7.46 -6.09 20.75
C SER A 154 -8.84 -5.52 21.08
N GLU A 155 -8.93 -4.18 21.16
CA GLU A 155 -10.23 -3.49 21.13
C GLU A 155 -10.97 -3.84 19.83
N ASP A 156 -12.32 -3.73 19.87
CA ASP A 156 -13.17 -3.84 18.68
C ASP A 156 -12.94 -2.68 17.73
N ARG A 157 -12.83 -3.01 16.45
CA ARG A 157 -12.66 -2.05 15.35
C ARG A 157 -13.57 -2.42 14.19
N THR A 158 -13.65 -1.53 13.21
CA THR A 158 -14.43 -1.78 12.00
C THR A 158 -13.61 -1.49 10.74
N PHE A 159 -13.93 -2.19 9.67
CA PHE A 159 -13.50 -1.86 8.32
C PHE A 159 -14.66 -2.03 7.34
N THR A 160 -14.55 -1.45 6.15
CA THR A 160 -15.54 -1.62 5.08
C THR A 160 -14.85 -2.17 3.84
N THR A 161 -15.41 -3.22 3.24
CA THR A 161 -14.93 -3.78 1.98
C THR A 161 -15.23 -2.84 0.82
N ALA A 162 -14.43 -2.92 -0.25
CA ALA A 162 -14.66 -2.12 -1.45
C ALA A 162 -16.06 -2.35 -2.04
N PRO A 163 -16.64 -1.35 -2.72
CA PRO A 163 -17.92 -1.48 -3.40
C PRO A 163 -17.89 -2.60 -4.44
N ALA A 164 -19.05 -3.25 -4.67
CA ALA A 164 -19.17 -4.33 -5.63
C ALA A 164 -18.75 -3.90 -7.05
N GLU A 165 -18.31 -4.87 -7.86
CA GLU A 165 -17.96 -4.67 -9.27
C GLU A 165 -19.07 -3.93 -10.03
N GLY A 166 -18.68 -2.94 -10.82
CA GLY A 166 -19.62 -2.09 -11.56
C GLY A 166 -20.35 -1.03 -10.72
N SER A 167 -20.09 -0.95 -9.42
CA SER A 167 -20.64 0.11 -8.57
C SER A 167 -20.09 1.48 -8.98
N THR A 168 -20.97 2.47 -8.98
CA THR A 168 -20.61 3.90 -9.12
C THR A 168 -20.77 4.66 -7.81
N ALA A 169 -20.84 3.95 -6.67
CA ALA A 169 -20.87 4.56 -5.36
C ALA A 169 -19.64 5.46 -5.18
N PRO A 170 -19.80 6.65 -4.60
CA PRO A 170 -18.67 7.53 -4.35
C PRO A 170 -17.72 6.91 -3.32
N PHE A 171 -16.42 7.15 -3.53
CA PHE A 171 -15.38 6.80 -2.57
C PHE A 171 -14.27 7.84 -2.57
N ARG A 172 -13.44 7.81 -1.54
CA ARG A 172 -12.35 8.77 -1.32
C ARG A 172 -11.09 8.05 -0.89
N PHE A 173 -9.96 8.57 -1.36
CA PHE A 173 -8.68 8.13 -0.86
C PHE A 173 -7.73 9.31 -0.64
N VAL A 174 -6.78 9.12 0.23
CA VAL A 174 -5.75 10.10 0.56
C VAL A 174 -4.41 9.63 0.00
N VAL A 175 -3.62 10.56 -0.52
CA VAL A 175 -2.25 10.32 -0.97
C VAL A 175 -1.31 11.21 -0.19
N ALA A 176 -0.24 10.64 0.37
CA ALA A 176 0.85 11.31 1.03
C ALA A 176 2.14 10.50 0.87
N GLY A 177 3.29 11.05 1.19
CA GLY A 177 4.58 10.35 1.17
C GLY A 177 5.67 11.13 1.87
N ASP A 178 6.82 10.48 2.08
CA ASP A 178 8.03 11.12 2.59
C ASP A 178 7.86 11.71 3.99
N SER A 179 7.54 10.83 4.94
CA SER A 179 7.42 11.18 6.35
C SER A 179 8.71 11.01 7.14
N ARG A 180 9.73 10.40 6.54
CA ARG A 180 11.04 10.21 7.17
C ARG A 180 11.48 11.47 7.92
N ASP A 181 12.24 11.35 8.97
CA ASP A 181 12.71 12.43 9.86
C ASP A 181 11.64 13.03 10.80
N ASN A 182 10.34 12.99 10.44
CA ASN A 182 9.27 13.58 11.25
C ASN A 182 7.90 12.93 11.02
N GLN A 183 7.75 11.70 11.48
CA GLN A 183 6.51 10.91 11.33
C GLN A 183 5.28 11.56 11.98
N VAL A 184 5.48 12.50 12.92
CA VAL A 184 4.36 13.26 13.54
C VAL A 184 3.54 14.03 12.49
N VAL A 185 4.16 14.50 11.41
CA VAL A 185 3.45 15.17 10.31
C VAL A 185 2.51 14.20 9.60
N TRP A 186 2.92 12.93 9.44
CA TRP A 186 2.05 11.87 8.94
C TRP A 186 0.81 11.70 9.82
N GLY A 187 0.97 11.63 11.15
CA GLY A 187 -0.15 11.60 12.10
C GLY A 187 -1.08 12.82 11.95
N GLN A 188 -0.53 14.03 11.80
CA GLN A 188 -1.32 15.23 11.57
C GLN A 188 -2.12 15.20 10.26
N ILE A 189 -1.55 14.60 9.21
CA ILE A 189 -2.25 14.38 7.93
C ILE A 189 -3.42 13.42 8.13
N LEU A 190 -3.21 12.31 8.83
CA LEU A 190 -4.25 11.34 9.13
C LEU A 190 -5.40 11.98 9.92
N ASP A 191 -5.07 12.75 10.96
CA ASP A 191 -6.06 13.50 11.76
C ASP A 191 -6.87 14.50 10.89
N ALA A 192 -6.20 15.23 10.01
CA ALA A 192 -6.85 16.18 9.11
C ALA A 192 -7.74 15.50 8.07
N ALA A 193 -7.31 14.35 7.56
CA ALA A 193 -8.03 13.58 6.56
C ALA A 193 -9.32 12.94 7.11
N GLU A 194 -9.40 12.66 8.41
CA GLU A 194 -10.60 12.08 9.05
C GLU A 194 -11.87 12.90 8.83
N ALA A 195 -11.76 14.23 8.74
CA ALA A 195 -12.89 15.11 8.45
C ALA A 195 -13.57 14.81 7.10
N PHE A 196 -12.86 14.15 6.19
CA PHE A 196 -13.33 13.77 4.86
C PHE A 196 -13.77 12.30 4.78
N ALA A 197 -13.58 11.52 5.85
CA ALA A 197 -13.89 10.10 5.93
C ALA A 197 -13.37 9.32 4.70
N PRO A 198 -12.04 9.27 4.48
CA PRO A 198 -11.47 8.50 3.37
C PRO A 198 -11.74 7.01 3.55
N ASP A 199 -11.79 6.28 2.45
CA ASP A 199 -11.96 4.83 2.47
C ASP A 199 -10.61 4.11 2.69
N PHE A 200 -9.51 4.69 2.19
CA PHE A 200 -8.15 4.15 2.34
C PHE A 200 -7.08 5.23 2.12
N TYR A 201 -5.84 4.85 2.42
CA TYR A 201 -4.66 5.69 2.27
C TYR A 201 -3.67 5.09 1.27
N LEU A 202 -3.05 5.93 0.44
CA LEU A 202 -1.90 5.60 -0.40
C LEU A 202 -0.68 6.35 0.12
N PHE A 203 0.45 5.66 0.29
CA PHE A 203 1.68 6.25 0.77
C PHE A 203 2.81 6.04 -0.24
N SER A 204 3.43 7.14 -0.69
CA SER A 204 4.36 7.16 -1.84
C SER A 204 5.81 6.77 -1.48
N GLY A 205 6.02 6.00 -0.39
CA GLY A 205 7.35 5.59 0.04
C GLY A 205 8.08 6.63 0.89
N ASP A 206 9.31 6.29 1.30
CA ASP A 206 10.14 7.05 2.24
C ASP A 206 9.39 7.35 3.56
N ALA A 207 8.75 6.31 4.11
CA ALA A 207 8.09 6.35 5.42
C ALA A 207 9.09 6.55 6.55
N VAL A 208 10.31 6.03 6.38
CA VAL A 208 11.43 6.04 7.32
C VAL A 208 12.72 6.51 6.62
N ASP A 209 13.69 7.01 7.37
CA ASP A 209 15.00 7.41 6.81
C ASP A 209 15.88 6.20 6.50
N LEU A 210 15.74 5.12 7.28
CA LEU A 210 16.44 3.87 7.04
C LEU A 210 15.52 2.68 7.22
N GLY A 211 15.19 1.98 6.12
CA GLY A 211 14.25 0.85 6.11
C GLY A 211 14.58 -0.30 7.07
N SER A 212 15.83 -0.40 7.54
CA SER A 212 16.23 -1.36 8.59
C SER A 212 16.11 -0.81 10.01
N ASP A 213 15.77 0.46 10.22
CA ASP A 213 15.61 1.05 11.56
C ASP A 213 14.20 0.78 12.10
N LEU A 214 14.11 -0.19 13.00
CA LEU A 214 12.85 -0.60 13.61
C LEU A 214 12.26 0.48 14.54
N THR A 215 13.06 1.45 15.01
CA THR A 215 12.59 2.55 15.85
C THR A 215 11.76 3.54 15.02
N GLU A 216 12.20 3.81 13.80
CA GLU A 216 11.46 4.68 12.89
C GLU A 216 10.15 4.03 12.42
N TRP A 217 10.19 2.73 12.11
CA TRP A 217 8.96 1.98 11.82
C TRP A 217 7.99 1.97 13.00
N ASP A 218 8.50 1.83 14.23
CA ASP A 218 7.68 1.91 15.45
C ASP A 218 6.98 3.27 15.57
N ALA A 219 7.71 4.35 15.29
CA ALA A 219 7.17 5.71 15.29
C ALA A 219 6.12 5.90 14.17
N TRP A 220 6.40 5.44 12.94
CA TRP A 220 5.48 5.56 11.82
C TRP A 220 4.16 4.81 12.07
N LEU A 221 4.24 3.59 12.57
CA LEU A 221 3.07 2.78 12.90
C LEU A 221 2.29 3.37 14.08
N ALA A 222 2.97 4.00 15.05
CA ALA A 222 2.32 4.63 16.19
C ALA A 222 1.43 5.80 15.76
N GLU A 223 1.88 6.61 14.79
CA GLU A 223 1.08 7.69 14.21
C GLU A 223 -0.14 7.18 13.43
N GLY A 224 -0.09 5.95 12.90
CA GLY A 224 -1.22 5.31 12.21
C GLY A 224 -2.35 4.83 13.12
N VAL A 225 -2.10 4.70 14.42
CA VAL A 225 -3.09 4.16 15.37
C VAL A 225 -4.31 5.06 15.47
N GLY A 226 -5.50 4.48 15.33
CA GLY A 226 -6.78 5.21 15.27
C GLY A 226 -7.21 5.55 13.84
N HIS A 227 -6.37 5.28 12.84
CA HIS A 227 -6.60 5.56 11.42
C HIS A 227 -6.42 4.32 10.55
N THR A 228 -5.20 3.78 10.47
CA THR A 228 -4.87 2.63 9.63
C THR A 228 -5.40 1.30 10.17
N ASP A 229 -5.88 1.28 11.39
CA ASP A 229 -6.62 0.18 12.01
C ASP A 229 -8.14 0.21 11.73
N TYR A 230 -8.61 1.23 11.01
CA TYR A 230 -9.99 1.34 10.49
C TYR A 230 -10.03 1.41 8.96
N ARG A 231 -8.95 1.84 8.32
CA ARG A 231 -8.84 2.04 6.87
C ARG A 231 -7.52 1.50 6.35
N PRO A 232 -7.54 0.71 5.29
CA PRO A 232 -6.32 0.15 4.73
C PRO A 232 -5.34 1.23 4.27
N VAL A 233 -4.04 0.95 4.45
CA VAL A 233 -2.95 1.71 3.88
C VAL A 233 -2.19 0.86 2.87
N MET A 234 -2.03 1.39 1.66
CA MET A 234 -1.24 0.80 0.59
C MET A 234 -0.01 1.66 0.36
N ILE A 235 1.17 1.08 0.47
CA ILE A 235 2.45 1.80 0.46
C ILE A 235 3.33 1.35 -0.71
N ALA A 236 3.95 2.31 -1.41
CA ALA A 236 5.00 2.04 -2.38
C ALA A 236 6.37 1.99 -1.70
N HIS A 237 7.33 1.30 -2.32
CA HIS A 237 8.72 1.36 -1.90
C HIS A 237 9.33 2.71 -2.26
N GLY A 238 9.95 3.38 -1.27
CA GLY A 238 10.87 4.49 -1.51
C GLY A 238 12.33 4.04 -1.49
N ASN A 239 13.23 4.95 -1.84
CA ASN A 239 14.66 4.63 -1.83
C ASN A 239 15.23 4.50 -0.41
N HIS A 240 14.58 5.06 0.60
CA HIS A 240 14.97 4.95 2.01
C HIS A 240 14.51 3.64 2.66
N GLU A 241 13.51 2.95 2.13
CA GLU A 241 13.18 1.58 2.54
C GLU A 241 14.27 0.57 2.14
N PHE A 242 15.09 0.83 1.14
CA PHE A 242 16.22 -0.02 0.67
C PHE A 242 15.85 -1.48 0.44
N LEU A 243 14.59 -1.80 0.13
CA LEU A 243 14.07 -3.17 0.10
C LEU A 243 14.36 -3.95 1.39
N ALA A 244 14.37 -3.25 2.52
CA ALA A 244 14.69 -3.84 3.80
C ALA A 244 13.57 -4.76 4.30
N GLN A 245 13.97 -5.78 5.03
CA GLN A 245 13.07 -6.78 5.58
C GLN A 245 11.88 -6.21 6.39
N PRO A 246 12.04 -5.15 7.22
CA PRO A 246 10.91 -4.62 7.98
C PRO A 246 9.73 -4.19 7.12
N PHE A 247 9.96 -3.62 5.93
CA PHE A 247 8.88 -3.26 5.02
C PHE A 247 7.99 -4.47 4.70
N PHE A 248 8.60 -5.57 4.25
CA PHE A 248 7.87 -6.79 3.90
C PHE A 248 7.25 -7.50 5.11
N ALA A 249 7.81 -7.29 6.30
CA ALA A 249 7.24 -7.85 7.52
C ALA A 249 6.03 -7.07 8.02
N LEU A 250 6.02 -5.75 7.79
CA LEU A 250 5.02 -4.84 8.36
C LEU A 250 3.84 -4.59 7.41
N PHE A 251 3.95 -4.93 6.13
CA PHE A 251 2.86 -4.72 5.18
C PHE A 251 2.51 -6.00 4.44
N ALA A 252 1.21 -6.27 4.34
CA ALA A 252 0.66 -7.36 3.55
C ALA A 252 0.08 -6.77 2.26
N LEU A 253 0.86 -6.83 1.18
CA LEU A 253 0.52 -6.24 -0.11
C LEU A 253 0.29 -7.31 -1.18
N PRO A 254 -0.35 -7.00 -2.33
CA PRO A 254 -0.60 -7.97 -3.37
C PRO A 254 0.68 -8.53 -4.02
N ASP A 255 0.57 -9.69 -4.64
CA ASP A 255 1.57 -10.35 -5.48
C ASP A 255 2.95 -10.47 -4.83
N ASN A 256 3.94 -9.76 -5.34
CA ASN A 256 5.32 -9.77 -4.86
C ASN A 256 5.62 -8.65 -3.85
N GLU A 257 4.62 -7.88 -3.45
CA GLU A 257 4.70 -6.75 -2.52
C GLU A 257 5.61 -5.60 -2.99
N GLN A 258 6.06 -5.62 -4.24
CA GLN A 258 6.94 -4.61 -4.82
C GLN A 258 6.30 -3.86 -5.99
N TRP A 259 5.64 -4.58 -6.89
CA TRP A 259 4.75 -4.00 -7.89
C TRP A 259 3.52 -4.89 -8.02
N PHE A 260 2.38 -4.26 -8.01
CA PHE A 260 1.07 -4.93 -7.95
C PHE A 260 -0.04 -3.99 -8.40
N SER A 261 -1.22 -4.52 -8.56
CA SER A 261 -2.41 -3.71 -8.77
C SER A 261 -3.58 -4.19 -7.92
N PHE A 262 -4.55 -3.30 -7.71
CA PHE A 262 -5.83 -3.63 -7.10
C PHE A 262 -6.92 -2.74 -7.66
N ASP A 263 -8.16 -3.21 -7.54
CA ASP A 263 -9.35 -2.45 -7.93
C ASP A 263 -10.12 -1.97 -6.69
N TYR A 264 -10.62 -0.74 -6.74
CA TYR A 264 -11.56 -0.23 -5.75
C TYR A 264 -12.69 0.53 -6.44
N GLY A 265 -13.94 0.04 -6.29
CA GLY A 265 -15.08 0.59 -7.00
C GLY A 265 -14.87 0.58 -8.52
N ASN A 266 -14.94 1.74 -9.15
CA ASN A 266 -14.70 1.92 -10.58
C ASN A 266 -13.28 2.44 -10.92
N ALA A 267 -12.32 2.26 -10.02
CA ALA A 267 -10.94 2.63 -10.22
C ALA A 267 -9.99 1.43 -10.16
N HIS A 268 -8.87 1.55 -10.85
CA HIS A 268 -7.75 0.62 -10.90
C HIS A 268 -6.47 1.34 -10.48
N PHE A 269 -5.71 0.73 -9.59
CA PHE A 269 -4.49 1.28 -9.00
C PHE A 269 -3.31 0.36 -9.30
N ALA A 270 -2.31 0.85 -10.03
CA ALA A 270 -1.07 0.14 -10.32
C ALA A 270 0.07 0.73 -9.47
N PHE A 271 0.68 -0.09 -8.62
CA PHE A 271 1.85 0.27 -7.81
C PHE A 271 3.11 -0.24 -8.48
N LEU A 272 4.15 0.59 -8.51
CA LEU A 272 5.43 0.30 -9.14
C LEU A 272 6.58 0.56 -8.15
N ASN A 273 7.71 -0.11 -8.38
CA ASN A 273 8.90 0.03 -7.54
C ASN A 273 10.08 0.53 -8.38
N ASP A 274 10.39 1.81 -8.26
CA ASP A 274 11.49 2.48 -8.95
C ASP A 274 12.85 2.34 -8.26
N THR A 275 12.89 1.66 -7.12
CA THR A 275 14.15 1.33 -6.43
C THR A 275 14.82 0.08 -7.01
N LEU A 276 14.15 -0.63 -7.91
CA LEU A 276 14.67 -1.82 -8.58
C LEU A 276 15.43 -1.45 -9.84
N ALA A 277 16.50 -2.21 -10.11
CA ALA A 277 17.30 -2.03 -11.32
C ALA A 277 16.56 -2.45 -12.61
N ASP A 278 15.62 -3.39 -12.55
CA ASP A 278 14.89 -3.90 -13.72
C ASP A 278 13.46 -3.34 -13.79
N MET A 279 13.35 -2.11 -14.28
CA MET A 279 12.06 -1.47 -14.54
C MET A 279 11.40 -1.99 -15.84
N SER A 280 12.13 -2.68 -16.71
CA SER A 280 11.59 -3.15 -17.99
C SER A 280 10.59 -4.30 -17.82
N ALA A 281 10.80 -5.17 -16.84
CA ALA A 281 9.84 -6.20 -16.46
C ALA A 281 8.55 -5.57 -15.92
N GLN A 282 8.67 -4.53 -15.09
CA GLN A 282 7.52 -3.78 -14.57
C GLN A 282 6.77 -3.04 -15.70
N ALA A 283 7.48 -2.41 -16.65
CA ALA A 283 6.85 -1.76 -17.80
C ALA A 283 6.01 -2.74 -18.65
N THR A 284 6.54 -3.96 -18.85
CA THR A 284 5.81 -5.01 -19.57
C THR A 284 4.57 -5.47 -18.80
N TRP A 285 4.70 -5.65 -17.49
CA TRP A 285 3.60 -6.02 -16.62
C TRP A 285 2.54 -4.90 -16.59
N LEU A 286 2.95 -3.65 -16.40
CA LEU A 286 2.05 -2.48 -16.34
C LEU A 286 1.23 -2.33 -17.62
N ASP A 287 1.85 -2.51 -18.80
CA ASP A 287 1.16 -2.46 -20.09
C ASP A 287 0.08 -3.54 -20.22
N GLN A 288 0.36 -4.74 -19.73
CA GLN A 288 -0.59 -5.86 -19.73
C GLN A 288 -1.72 -5.62 -18.71
N ASP A 289 -1.40 -5.17 -17.52
CA ASP A 289 -2.31 -4.90 -16.43
C ASP A 289 -3.29 -3.78 -16.80
N LEU A 290 -2.79 -2.63 -17.24
CA LEU A 290 -3.62 -1.50 -17.67
C LEU A 290 -4.50 -1.80 -18.89
N LYS A 291 -4.11 -2.74 -19.76
CA LYS A 291 -4.93 -3.23 -20.88
C LYS A 291 -6.00 -4.23 -20.46
N ALA A 292 -5.75 -4.96 -19.40
CA ALA A 292 -6.69 -5.98 -18.89
C ALA A 292 -7.88 -5.33 -18.17
N THR A 293 -7.66 -4.20 -17.50
CA THR A 293 -8.74 -3.51 -16.78
C THR A 293 -9.62 -2.68 -17.70
N THR A 294 -10.92 -2.67 -17.40
CA THR A 294 -11.94 -1.82 -18.06
C THR A 294 -12.39 -0.65 -17.18
N LYS A 295 -11.73 -0.46 -16.03
CA LYS A 295 -12.07 0.63 -15.11
C LYS A 295 -11.83 1.99 -15.78
N PRO A 296 -12.77 2.95 -15.65
CA PRO A 296 -12.63 4.28 -16.24
C PRO A 296 -11.55 5.14 -15.55
N TRP A 297 -11.31 4.92 -14.27
CA TRP A 297 -10.31 5.61 -13.49
C TRP A 297 -9.08 4.72 -13.31
N LYS A 298 -7.94 5.11 -13.86
CA LYS A 298 -6.67 4.40 -13.74
C LYS A 298 -5.64 5.32 -13.11
N PHE A 299 -4.99 4.81 -12.07
CA PHE A 299 -3.96 5.52 -11.31
C PHE A 299 -2.68 4.70 -11.29
N ALA A 300 -1.54 5.37 -11.46
CA ALA A 300 -0.23 4.82 -11.15
C ALA A 300 0.28 5.41 -9.83
N HIS A 301 1.10 4.65 -9.10
CA HIS A 301 1.65 5.06 -7.82
C HIS A 301 3.03 4.46 -7.62
N HIS A 302 4.02 5.31 -7.37
CA HIS A 302 5.41 4.94 -7.15
C HIS A 302 6.13 6.04 -6.35
N HIS A 303 7.47 5.97 -6.22
CA HIS A 303 8.18 6.92 -5.37
C HIS A 303 8.82 8.08 -6.14
N GLN A 304 9.72 7.83 -7.11
CA GLN A 304 10.45 8.90 -7.78
C GLN A 304 9.66 9.51 -8.94
N PRO A 305 9.42 10.84 -8.99
CA PRO A 305 8.55 11.44 -9.99
C PRO A 305 9.15 11.43 -11.40
N ALA A 306 8.36 11.01 -12.38
CA ALA A 306 8.71 11.12 -13.80
C ALA A 306 8.88 12.57 -14.26
N TYR A 307 8.07 13.48 -13.69
CA TYR A 307 8.12 14.93 -13.97
C TYR A 307 8.08 15.71 -12.65
N SER A 308 9.13 16.50 -12.40
CA SER A 308 9.18 17.40 -11.25
C SER A 308 10.12 18.57 -11.51
N SER A 309 9.71 19.72 -11.03
CA SER A 309 10.48 20.97 -11.05
C SER A 309 11.36 21.15 -9.79
N CYS A 310 11.40 20.17 -8.91
CA CYS A 310 12.19 20.21 -7.69
C CYS A 310 13.65 20.53 -7.99
N THR A 311 14.24 21.42 -7.18
CA THR A 311 15.62 21.88 -7.38
C THR A 311 16.67 20.93 -6.81
N THR A 312 16.25 19.99 -5.96
CA THR A 312 17.16 19.02 -5.30
C THR A 312 17.38 17.79 -6.17
N HIS A 313 16.31 17.09 -6.57
CA HIS A 313 16.42 15.87 -7.36
C HIS A 313 15.88 16.05 -8.80
N GLY A 314 14.82 16.85 -8.97
CA GLY A 314 14.18 17.06 -10.27
C GLY A 314 13.40 15.83 -10.74
N SER A 315 13.22 15.73 -12.05
CA SER A 315 12.55 14.58 -12.69
C SER A 315 13.45 13.36 -12.75
N SER A 316 12.92 12.17 -12.43
CA SER A 316 13.58 10.90 -12.70
C SER A 316 13.39 10.53 -14.16
N THR A 317 14.45 10.73 -14.98
CA THR A 317 14.39 10.34 -16.40
C THR A 317 14.32 8.84 -16.59
N VAL A 318 14.82 8.06 -15.65
CA VAL A 318 14.78 6.60 -15.69
C VAL A 318 13.33 6.11 -15.53
N VAL A 319 12.60 6.66 -14.57
CA VAL A 319 11.17 6.39 -14.37
C VAL A 319 10.37 6.82 -15.60
N ARG A 320 10.57 8.06 -16.05
CA ARG A 320 9.91 8.59 -17.25
C ARG A 320 10.07 7.70 -18.45
N ASP A 321 11.31 7.31 -18.76
CA ASP A 321 11.64 6.50 -19.94
C ASP A 321 11.07 5.08 -19.82
N ALA A 322 10.90 4.57 -18.59
CA ALA A 322 10.38 3.23 -18.36
C ALA A 322 8.85 3.17 -18.47
N TRP A 323 8.10 4.14 -17.88
CA TRP A 323 6.69 3.95 -17.63
C TRP A 323 5.77 5.02 -18.24
N SER A 324 6.20 6.30 -18.35
CA SER A 324 5.28 7.38 -18.76
C SER A 324 4.56 7.11 -20.09
N SER A 325 5.28 6.55 -21.09
CA SER A 325 4.65 6.20 -22.36
C SER A 325 3.61 5.07 -22.24
N VAL A 326 3.82 4.13 -21.31
CA VAL A 326 2.86 3.05 -21.04
C VAL A 326 1.62 3.59 -20.35
N GLU A 327 1.79 4.44 -19.34
CA GLU A 327 0.72 5.09 -18.61
C GLU A 327 -0.16 5.94 -19.51
N GLU A 328 0.46 6.85 -20.26
CA GLU A 328 -0.20 7.77 -21.18
C GLU A 328 -1.01 7.02 -22.27
N GLN A 329 -0.43 5.95 -22.85
CA GLN A 329 -1.11 5.16 -23.88
C GLN A 329 -2.26 4.30 -23.37
N ASN A 330 -2.24 3.93 -22.08
CA ASN A 330 -3.26 3.10 -21.45
C ASN A 330 -4.26 3.89 -20.60
N GLY A 331 -4.18 5.24 -20.64
CA GLY A 331 -5.19 6.13 -20.06
C GLY A 331 -5.12 6.26 -18.54
N VAL A 332 -3.92 6.17 -17.96
CA VAL A 332 -3.68 6.60 -16.58
C VAL A 332 -4.05 8.08 -16.45
N VAL A 333 -4.92 8.40 -15.49
CA VAL A 333 -5.42 9.78 -15.32
C VAL A 333 -4.46 10.58 -14.48
N VAL A 334 -4.01 9.99 -13.37
CA VAL A 334 -3.03 10.58 -12.47
C VAL A 334 -1.98 9.53 -12.11
N ASP A 335 -0.73 9.94 -12.18
CA ASP A 335 0.44 9.25 -11.66
C ASP A 335 0.88 9.98 -10.38
N PHE A 336 0.84 9.30 -9.24
CA PHE A 336 1.21 9.81 -7.92
C PHE A 336 2.63 9.37 -7.55
N SER A 337 3.40 10.33 -7.02
CA SER A 337 4.76 10.07 -6.57
C SER A 337 5.15 10.87 -5.32
N GLY A 338 6.29 10.51 -4.73
CA GLY A 338 6.94 11.12 -3.59
C GLY A 338 8.30 11.73 -3.92
N HIS A 339 9.32 11.44 -3.07
CA HIS A 339 10.75 11.72 -3.25
C HIS A 339 11.15 13.19 -3.28
N ASN A 340 10.42 14.03 -3.97
CA ASN A 340 10.65 15.46 -4.06
C ASN A 340 9.78 16.19 -3.05
N HIS A 341 10.31 16.45 -1.86
CA HIS A 341 9.57 16.91 -0.68
C HIS A 341 8.89 18.26 -0.87
N ASN A 342 7.80 18.25 -1.61
CA ASN A 342 6.95 19.39 -1.94
C ASN A 342 5.60 18.91 -2.46
N TYR A 343 4.74 19.83 -2.86
CA TYR A 343 3.61 19.54 -3.73
C TYR A 343 3.92 20.04 -5.13
N GLU A 344 3.64 19.23 -6.14
CA GLU A 344 3.69 19.64 -7.54
C GLU A 344 2.64 18.89 -8.35
N ARG A 345 1.99 19.58 -9.29
CA ARG A 345 1.15 18.98 -10.32
C ARG A 345 1.56 19.46 -11.71
N SER A 346 1.70 18.53 -12.64
CA SER A 346 1.94 18.86 -14.04
C SER A 346 0.65 19.26 -14.76
N VAL A 347 0.79 19.94 -15.91
CA VAL A 347 -0.24 19.90 -16.95
C VAL A 347 -0.42 18.45 -17.41
N PRO A 348 -1.59 18.07 -18.00
CA PRO A 348 -1.72 16.73 -18.60
C PRO A 348 -0.72 16.57 -19.74
N LEU A 349 0.02 15.45 -19.75
CA LEU A 349 1.08 15.19 -20.72
C LEU A 349 0.77 13.95 -21.57
N LEU A 350 1.11 14.04 -22.85
CA LEU A 350 1.16 12.91 -23.80
C LEU A 350 2.45 13.01 -24.61
N ASN A 351 3.31 11.99 -24.51
CA ASN A 351 4.65 11.98 -25.10
C ASN A 351 5.49 13.23 -24.68
N GLY A 352 5.36 13.62 -23.42
CA GLY A 352 6.05 14.77 -22.85
C GLY A 352 5.58 16.14 -23.36
N GLN A 353 4.45 16.20 -24.04
CA GLN A 353 3.84 17.43 -24.53
C GLN A 353 2.50 17.68 -23.83
N GLU A 354 2.21 18.95 -23.54
CA GLU A 354 0.93 19.35 -22.98
C GLU A 354 -0.24 18.91 -23.87
N THR A 355 -1.27 18.39 -23.25
CA THR A 355 -2.52 17.99 -23.89
C THR A 355 -3.71 18.27 -22.94
N ASP A 356 -4.88 17.70 -23.19
CA ASP A 356 -6.01 17.78 -22.29
C ASP A 356 -6.14 16.53 -21.39
N LEU A 357 -6.95 16.65 -20.32
CA LEU A 357 -7.18 15.58 -19.34
C LEU A 357 -7.82 14.31 -19.94
N ALA A 358 -8.44 14.42 -21.14
CA ALA A 358 -9.04 13.25 -21.76
C ALA A 358 -8.00 12.34 -22.44
N HIS A 359 -6.82 12.87 -22.76
CA HIS A 359 -5.81 12.20 -23.57
C HIS A 359 -4.45 12.06 -22.88
N GLY A 360 -4.18 12.83 -21.83
CA GLY A 360 -2.89 12.82 -21.14
C GLY A 360 -2.97 12.29 -19.72
N THR A 361 -1.80 11.99 -19.16
CA THR A 361 -1.57 11.69 -17.74
C THR A 361 -1.14 12.95 -17.01
N THR A 362 -1.70 13.18 -15.82
CA THR A 362 -1.27 14.24 -14.90
C THR A 362 -0.35 13.64 -13.85
N TYR A 363 0.85 14.21 -13.69
CA TYR A 363 1.83 13.75 -12.71
C TYR A 363 1.74 14.61 -11.46
N VAL A 364 1.57 13.96 -10.31
CA VAL A 364 1.36 14.63 -9.01
C VAL A 364 2.41 14.14 -8.01
N VAL A 365 3.20 15.07 -7.51
CA VAL A 365 4.08 14.84 -6.36
C VAL A 365 3.34 15.27 -5.09
N SER A 366 3.17 14.37 -4.13
CA SER A 366 2.62 14.63 -2.80
C SER A 366 3.55 14.06 -1.75
N ALA A 367 4.63 14.79 -1.45
CA ALA A 367 5.79 14.34 -0.71
C ALA A 367 6.09 15.23 0.52
N GLY A 368 5.04 15.78 1.11
CA GLY A 368 5.16 16.70 2.24
C GLY A 368 4.76 16.10 3.59
N ALA A 369 4.87 14.78 3.79
CA ALA A 369 4.37 14.15 5.01
C ALA A 369 5.34 14.19 6.21
N GLY A 370 6.45 14.95 6.13
CA GLY A 370 7.32 15.15 7.30
C GLY A 370 8.79 15.40 7.02
N ALA A 371 9.31 14.91 5.90
CA ALA A 371 10.70 15.15 5.51
C ALA A 371 10.99 16.62 5.22
N ASP A 372 12.25 17.03 5.32
CA ASP A 372 12.70 18.40 5.03
C ASP A 372 12.30 18.83 3.61
N LEU A 373 11.61 19.97 3.50
CA LEU A 373 11.02 20.42 2.25
C LEU A 373 12.06 20.92 1.23
N TYR A 374 11.81 20.65 -0.06
CA TYR A 374 12.66 21.06 -1.18
C TYR A 374 12.04 22.15 -2.05
N GLY A 375 12.88 23.03 -2.58
CA GLY A 375 12.47 24.12 -3.45
C GLY A 375 12.08 23.65 -4.86
N ASN A 376 11.29 24.47 -5.55
CA ASN A 376 10.83 24.27 -6.92
C ASN A 376 11.40 25.29 -7.91
N ASN A 377 11.57 24.88 -9.16
CA ASN A 377 11.89 25.72 -10.29
C ASN A 377 10.68 25.83 -11.24
N LEU A 378 9.80 26.78 -10.99
CA LEU A 378 8.57 26.98 -11.76
C LEU A 378 8.78 27.40 -13.23
N ALA A 379 10.03 27.45 -13.73
CA ALA A 379 10.32 27.70 -15.15
C ALA A 379 10.16 26.45 -16.02
N GLN A 380 9.84 25.28 -15.44
CA GLN A 380 9.56 24.06 -16.21
C GLN A 380 8.19 24.19 -16.90
N THR A 381 8.15 23.85 -18.18
CA THR A 381 6.94 24.03 -19.00
C THR A 381 5.83 23.03 -18.70
N PHE A 382 6.17 21.92 -18.06
CA PHE A 382 5.21 20.90 -17.66
C PHE A 382 4.56 21.19 -16.29
N THR A 383 5.12 22.06 -15.46
CA THR A 383 4.59 22.38 -14.14
C THR A 383 3.39 23.30 -14.25
N GLU A 384 2.21 22.87 -13.83
CA GLU A 384 1.02 23.70 -13.69
C GLU A 384 1.04 24.46 -12.37
N THR A 385 1.33 23.77 -11.28
CA THR A 385 1.44 24.36 -9.95
C THR A 385 2.44 23.60 -9.09
N ALA A 386 3.11 24.30 -8.19
CA ALA A 386 3.95 23.70 -7.16
C ALA A 386 4.06 24.61 -5.95
N THR A 387 4.18 24.02 -4.76
CA THR A 387 4.41 24.75 -3.51
C THR A 387 5.36 23.98 -2.61
N VAL A 388 6.09 24.72 -1.78
CA VAL A 388 7.02 24.18 -0.78
C VAL A 388 6.31 24.22 0.57
N ASP A 389 5.53 23.18 0.85
CA ASP A 389 4.77 23.09 2.09
C ASP A 389 4.54 21.63 2.45
N ASN A 390 4.30 21.34 3.75
CA ASN A 390 3.74 20.05 4.11
C ASN A 390 2.35 19.91 3.50
N ASN A 391 2.09 18.76 2.89
CA ASN A 391 0.91 18.60 2.06
C ASN A 391 0.41 17.16 2.03
N TRP A 392 -0.84 17.02 1.61
CA TRP A 392 -1.49 15.76 1.30
C TRP A 392 -2.58 15.99 0.25
N VAL A 393 -2.98 14.93 -0.43
CA VAL A 393 -3.97 14.98 -1.50
C VAL A 393 -5.17 14.13 -1.12
N LEU A 394 -6.38 14.71 -1.23
CA LEU A 394 -7.65 13.99 -1.22
C LEU A 394 -8.13 13.78 -2.64
N VAL A 395 -8.47 12.55 -3.00
CA VAL A 395 -9.14 12.23 -4.26
C VAL A 395 -10.54 11.70 -3.97
N GLU A 396 -11.54 12.33 -4.56
CA GLU A 396 -12.94 11.95 -4.47
C GLU A 396 -13.41 11.44 -5.84
N ILE A 397 -13.86 10.20 -5.91
CA ILE A 397 -14.46 9.61 -7.11
C ILE A 397 -15.97 9.52 -6.90
N ASN A 398 -16.74 10.02 -7.85
CA ASN A 398 -18.19 9.94 -7.83
C ASN A 398 -18.70 9.58 -9.25
N GLY A 399 -18.79 8.28 -9.50
CA GLY A 399 -19.14 7.75 -10.81
C GLY A 399 -18.15 8.23 -11.89
N ALA A 400 -18.64 9.04 -12.82
CA ALA A 400 -17.85 9.60 -13.92
C ALA A 400 -17.08 10.88 -13.57
N SER A 401 -17.09 11.32 -12.32
CA SER A 401 -16.40 12.55 -11.87
C SER A 401 -15.31 12.23 -10.88
N MET A 402 -14.18 12.92 -11.00
CA MET A 402 -13.06 12.92 -10.04
C MET A 402 -12.79 14.35 -9.61
N THR A 403 -12.56 14.54 -8.32
CA THR A 403 -11.98 15.77 -7.77
C THR A 403 -10.73 15.37 -6.97
N LEU A 404 -9.61 15.96 -7.33
CA LEU A 404 -8.36 15.90 -6.59
C LEU A 404 -8.17 17.25 -5.92
N THR A 405 -7.95 17.28 -4.62
CA THR A 405 -7.70 18.49 -3.84
C THR A 405 -6.46 18.31 -2.98
N ALA A 406 -5.47 19.15 -3.15
CA ALA A 406 -4.28 19.19 -2.31
C ALA A 406 -4.48 20.20 -1.17
N TYR A 407 -4.08 19.80 0.03
CA TYR A 407 -4.19 20.57 1.26
C TYR A 407 -2.83 20.78 1.92
N ASP A 408 -2.66 21.93 2.61
CA ASP A 408 -1.62 22.09 3.62
C ASP A 408 -2.08 21.52 4.98
N LEU A 409 -1.20 21.51 5.99
CA LEU A 409 -1.54 21.04 7.34
C LEU A 409 -2.54 21.94 8.08
N SER A 410 -2.74 23.16 7.60
CA SER A 410 -3.74 24.09 8.16
C SER A 410 -5.12 23.89 7.55
N GLY A 411 -5.27 22.98 6.59
CA GLY A 411 -6.51 22.71 5.86
C GLY A 411 -6.79 23.70 4.74
N ASN A 412 -5.82 24.54 4.35
CA ASN A 412 -6.00 25.41 3.18
C ASN A 412 -5.82 24.59 1.91
N VAL A 413 -6.65 24.87 0.90
CA VAL A 413 -6.52 24.28 -0.42
C VAL A 413 -5.30 24.90 -1.13
N ILE A 414 -4.33 24.04 -1.48
CA ILE A 414 -3.14 24.39 -2.25
C ILE A 414 -3.48 24.38 -3.75
N ASP A 415 -4.20 23.31 -4.19
CA ASP A 415 -4.52 23.08 -5.58
C ASP A 415 -5.80 22.24 -5.72
N GLN A 416 -6.44 22.32 -6.87
CA GLN A 416 -7.59 21.47 -7.18
C GLN A 416 -7.64 21.12 -8.66
N LEU A 417 -7.90 19.87 -8.96
CA LEU A 417 -8.12 19.34 -10.31
C LEU A 417 -9.46 18.60 -10.35
N THR A 418 -10.24 18.83 -11.41
CA THR A 418 -11.46 18.06 -11.69
C THR A 418 -11.37 17.39 -13.05
N ALA A 419 -11.82 16.15 -13.13
CA ALA A 419 -11.88 15.39 -14.39
C ALA A 419 -13.20 14.63 -14.54
N THR A 420 -13.54 14.26 -15.76
CA THR A 420 -14.70 13.42 -16.08
C THR A 420 -14.30 12.33 -17.09
N ARG A 421 -14.85 11.12 -16.93
CA ARG A 421 -14.60 9.95 -17.79
C ARG A 421 -15.93 9.31 -18.25
#